data_18e314d8eecec2bc0bed7efb0a2e3521
#
_entry.id   18e314d8eecec2bc0bed7efb0a2e3521
#
_cell.length_a   1.000
_cell.length_b   1.000
_cell.length_c   1.000
_cell.angle_alpha   90.00
_cell.angle_beta   90.00
_cell.angle_gamma   90.00
#
_symmetry.space_group_name_H-M   'P 1'
#
loop_
_entity.id
_entity.type
_entity.pdbx_description
1 polymer ?
#
loop_
_entity_poly.entity_id
_entity_poly.type
_entity_poly.pdbx_seq_one_letter_code
_entity_poly.pdbx_strand_id
1 'polypeptide(L)'
;MPTNRWIEVGRLDDIPRRGARRVTRLEGSSPIAVFRTAKDEIFALIDRCPHRGGPLSEGIVQGRAVACPLHGWVIELDSGQAEGPDEGCTQTVAAKLAGDRILLSLPTIEAAAGLQWEAA
;
A
#
# COMPACT_ATOMS: atom_id res chain seq x y z
N MET A 1 -0.08 24.24 -4.52
CA MET A 1 -0.01 23.01 -3.73
C MET A 1 -1.01 22.01 -4.29
N PRO A 2 -0.59 20.79 -4.58
CA PRO A 2 -1.55 19.79 -5.04
C PRO A 2 -2.52 19.49 -3.91
N THR A 3 -3.79 19.43 -4.24
CA THR A 3 -4.84 19.05 -3.30
C THR A 3 -5.10 17.56 -3.39
N ASN A 4 -5.13 16.88 -2.26
CA ASN A 4 -5.47 15.47 -2.21
C ASN A 4 -6.95 15.29 -1.95
N ARG A 5 -7.49 14.20 -2.47
CA ARG A 5 -8.87 13.79 -2.24
C ARG A 5 -8.91 12.34 -1.80
N TRP A 6 -9.90 12.02 -0.97
CA TRP A 6 -10.18 10.64 -0.61
C TRP A 6 -10.97 9.99 -1.72
N ILE A 7 -10.48 8.86 -2.21
CA ILE A 7 -11.19 8.08 -3.22
C ILE A 7 -11.36 6.64 -2.74
N GLU A 8 -12.49 6.05 -3.07
CA GLU A 8 -12.73 4.65 -2.80
C GLU A 8 -12.01 3.81 -3.85
N VAL A 9 -11.21 2.85 -3.41
CA VAL A 9 -10.50 1.94 -4.32
C VAL A 9 -11.02 0.51 -4.23
N GLY A 10 -11.77 0.18 -3.20
CA GLY A 10 -12.34 -1.15 -3.05
C GLY A 10 -12.87 -1.36 -1.66
N ARG A 11 -13.12 -2.63 -1.32
CA ARG A 11 -13.66 -3.01 -0.03
C ARG A 11 -12.67 -3.85 0.77
N LEU A 12 -12.86 -3.86 2.09
CA LEU A 12 -11.99 -4.63 2.97
C LEU A 12 -11.92 -6.10 2.55
N ASP A 13 -13.06 -6.69 2.17
CA ASP A 13 -13.12 -8.10 1.78
C ASP A 13 -12.47 -8.39 0.43
N ASP A 14 -12.07 -7.36 -0.31
CA ASP A 14 -11.30 -7.55 -1.56
C ASP A 14 -9.88 -8.00 -1.26
N ILE A 15 -9.41 -7.83 -0.03
CA ILE A 15 -8.07 -8.21 0.40
C ILE A 15 -8.20 -9.28 1.48
N PRO A 16 -7.55 -10.45 1.34
CA PRO A 16 -7.57 -11.44 2.42
C PRO A 16 -6.81 -10.91 3.64
N ARG A 17 -7.16 -11.40 4.83
CA ARG A 17 -6.41 -11.02 6.04
C ARG A 17 -4.95 -11.42 5.86
N ARG A 18 -4.05 -10.55 6.33
CA ARG A 18 -2.60 -10.69 6.15
C ARG A 18 -2.21 -10.73 4.68
N GLY A 19 -2.96 -10.04 3.85
CA GLY A 19 -2.73 -9.98 2.41
C GLY A 19 -2.63 -8.56 1.90
N ALA A 20 -2.51 -8.45 0.57
CA ALA A 20 -2.37 -7.17 -0.10
C ALA A 20 -2.95 -7.22 -1.51
N ARG A 21 -3.33 -6.04 -2.02
CA ARG A 21 -3.66 -5.86 -3.44
C ARG A 21 -3.00 -4.58 -3.93
N ARG A 22 -2.78 -4.52 -5.23
CA ARG A 22 -2.15 -3.36 -5.88
C ARG A 22 -3.21 -2.52 -6.56
N VAL A 23 -3.00 -1.20 -6.48
CA VAL A 23 -3.79 -0.23 -7.22
C VAL A 23 -2.90 0.34 -8.31
N THR A 24 -3.34 0.22 -9.57
CA THR A 24 -2.62 0.80 -10.70
C THR A 24 -2.83 2.30 -10.71
N ARG A 25 -1.75 3.05 -10.96
CA ARG A 25 -1.78 4.49 -11.02
C ARG A 25 -1.62 4.97 -12.46
N LEU A 26 -1.59 6.29 -12.62
CA LEU A 26 -1.31 6.89 -13.92
C LEU A 26 0.04 6.40 -14.44
N GLU A 27 0.16 6.36 -15.76
CA GLU A 27 1.38 5.91 -16.42
C GLU A 27 2.60 6.66 -15.91
N GLY A 28 3.67 5.92 -15.65
CA GLY A 28 4.91 6.47 -15.11
C GLY A 28 4.97 6.52 -13.59
N SER A 29 3.85 6.27 -12.90
CA SER A 29 3.82 6.23 -11.44
C SER A 29 3.87 4.80 -10.93
N SER A 30 4.59 4.59 -9.80
CA SER A 30 4.64 3.28 -9.18
C SER A 30 3.28 2.89 -8.62
N PRO A 31 2.90 1.60 -8.71
CA PRO A 31 1.65 1.14 -8.11
C PRO A 31 1.62 1.36 -6.59
N ILE A 32 0.42 1.36 -6.04
CA ILE A 32 0.22 1.44 -4.59
C ILE A 32 -0.17 0.06 -4.09
N ALA A 33 0.51 -0.42 -3.05
CA ALA A 33 0.15 -1.65 -2.37
C ALA A 33 -0.75 -1.30 -1.19
N VAL A 34 -1.91 -1.95 -1.11
CA VAL A 34 -2.84 -1.79 0.01
C VAL A 34 -2.82 -3.09 0.79
N PHE A 35 -2.49 -3.00 2.08
CA PHE A 35 -2.31 -4.15 2.96
C PHE A 35 -3.44 -4.24 3.98
N ARG A 36 -3.84 -5.46 4.27
CA ARG A 36 -4.80 -5.76 5.34
C ARG A 36 -4.10 -6.61 6.40
N THR A 37 -4.09 -6.14 7.64
CA THR A 37 -3.51 -6.90 8.74
C THR A 37 -4.49 -7.96 9.26
N ALA A 38 -4.02 -8.84 10.14
CA ALA A 38 -4.87 -9.83 10.79
C ALA A 38 -5.97 -9.20 11.64
N LYS A 39 -5.79 -7.94 12.04
CA LYS A 39 -6.77 -7.18 12.85
C LYS A 39 -7.62 -6.25 11.99
N ASP A 40 -7.62 -6.46 10.68
CA ASP A 40 -8.40 -5.66 9.71
C ASP A 40 -7.99 -4.19 9.65
N GLU A 41 -6.74 -3.89 10.00
CA GLU A 41 -6.18 -2.56 9.77
C GLU A 41 -5.72 -2.45 8.31
N ILE A 42 -5.88 -1.27 7.73
CA ILE A 42 -5.51 -1.00 6.34
C ILE A 42 -4.35 -0.02 6.31
N PHE A 43 -3.33 -0.35 5.52
CA PHE A 43 -2.19 0.53 5.25
C PHE A 43 -1.90 0.53 3.76
N ALA A 44 -1.36 1.64 3.26
CA ALA A 44 -0.98 1.74 1.86
C ALA A 44 0.43 2.29 1.73
N LEU A 45 1.22 1.65 0.90
CA LEU A 45 2.59 2.06 0.59
C LEU A 45 2.77 2.08 -0.92
N ILE A 46 3.73 2.88 -1.39
CA ILE A 46 4.22 2.71 -2.77
C ILE A 46 4.80 1.29 -2.85
N ASP A 47 4.39 0.53 -3.86
CA ASP A 47 4.72 -0.89 -3.97
C ASP A 47 6.13 -1.10 -4.49
N ARG A 48 7.08 -0.68 -3.66
CA ARG A 48 8.49 -0.75 -4.02
C ARG A 48 9.35 -0.83 -2.76
N CYS A 49 10.06 -1.94 -2.60
CA CYS A 49 10.99 -2.10 -1.49
C CYS A 49 12.15 -1.12 -1.62
N PRO A 50 12.52 -0.39 -0.57
CA PRO A 50 13.61 0.58 -0.65
C PRO A 50 14.97 -0.04 -0.95
N HIS A 51 15.14 -1.34 -0.71
CA HIS A 51 16.40 -2.04 -0.97
C HIS A 51 16.64 -2.20 -2.48
N ARG A 52 15.74 -2.90 -3.19
CA ARG A 52 15.95 -3.21 -4.61
C ARG A 52 14.68 -3.09 -5.45
N GLY A 53 13.70 -2.36 -4.95
CA GLY A 53 12.47 -2.13 -5.70
C GLY A 53 11.56 -3.34 -5.85
N GLY A 54 11.73 -4.36 -5.00
CA GLY A 54 10.86 -5.53 -5.03
C GLY A 54 9.41 -5.20 -4.69
N PRO A 55 8.44 -5.98 -5.19
CA PRO A 55 7.02 -5.70 -4.96
C PRO A 55 6.61 -6.09 -3.54
N LEU A 56 6.43 -5.08 -2.69
CA LEU A 56 6.02 -5.31 -1.29
C LEU A 56 4.65 -5.99 -1.20
N SER A 57 3.79 -5.78 -2.20
CA SER A 57 2.47 -6.43 -2.26
C SER A 57 2.55 -7.94 -2.33
N GLU A 58 3.66 -8.51 -2.76
CA GLU A 58 3.88 -9.95 -2.80
C GLU A 58 4.60 -10.47 -1.55
N GLY A 59 4.88 -9.60 -0.59
CA GLY A 59 5.53 -9.97 0.65
C GLY A 59 4.59 -10.59 1.66
N ILE A 60 5.16 -10.95 2.80
CA ILE A 60 4.41 -11.59 3.89
C ILE A 60 4.06 -10.54 4.94
N VAL A 61 2.77 -10.35 5.19
CA VAL A 61 2.30 -9.43 6.22
C VAL A 61 2.44 -10.08 7.59
N GLN A 62 3.12 -9.39 8.50
CA GLN A 62 3.38 -9.83 9.87
C GLN A 62 3.04 -8.69 10.81
N GLY A 63 1.95 -8.83 11.58
CA GLY A 63 1.51 -7.75 12.45
C GLY A 63 1.24 -6.49 11.61
N ARG A 64 1.97 -5.42 11.89
CA ARG A 64 1.86 -4.14 11.16
C ARG A 64 3.09 -3.89 10.29
N ALA A 65 3.65 -4.96 9.73
CA ALA A 65 4.83 -4.90 8.87
C ALA A 65 4.69 -5.89 7.72
N VAL A 66 5.53 -5.72 6.70
CA VAL A 66 5.60 -6.64 5.57
C VAL A 66 7.05 -7.02 5.30
N ALA A 67 7.30 -8.31 5.08
CA ALA A 67 8.61 -8.80 4.68
C ALA A 67 8.72 -8.82 3.16
N CYS A 68 9.71 -8.11 2.62
CA CYS A 68 9.94 -8.05 1.18
C CYS A 68 10.31 -9.43 0.63
N PRO A 69 9.72 -9.87 -0.50
CA PRO A 69 9.99 -11.21 -1.02
C PRO A 69 11.41 -11.40 -1.55
N LEU A 70 12.14 -10.31 -1.85
CA LEU A 70 13.47 -10.45 -2.44
C LEU A 70 14.56 -10.81 -1.41
N HIS A 71 14.66 -10.06 -0.33
CA HIS A 71 15.74 -10.28 0.64
C HIS A 71 15.26 -10.25 2.09
N GLY A 72 13.96 -10.34 2.30
CA GLY A 72 13.41 -10.43 3.64
C GLY A 72 13.46 -9.14 4.45
N TRP A 73 13.74 -8.00 3.82
CA TRP A 73 13.65 -6.72 4.52
C TRP A 73 12.24 -6.54 5.07
N VAL A 74 12.16 -6.16 6.34
CA VAL A 74 10.87 -5.94 6.99
C VAL A 74 10.59 -4.44 6.98
N ILE A 75 9.46 -4.07 6.41
CA ILE A 75 9.05 -2.67 6.25
C ILE A 75 7.82 -2.43 7.13
N GLU A 76 7.88 -1.41 7.98
CA GLU A 76 6.74 -1.03 8.81
C GLU A 76 5.65 -0.40 7.95
N LEU A 77 4.43 -0.90 8.07
CA LEU A 77 3.33 -0.46 7.21
C LEU A 77 2.86 0.96 7.53
N ASP A 78 2.98 1.39 8.77
CA ASP A 78 2.52 2.72 9.17
C ASP A 78 3.51 3.83 8.80
N SER A 79 4.79 3.53 8.80
CA SER A 79 5.84 4.54 8.53
C SER A 79 6.54 4.35 7.20
N GLY A 80 6.51 3.15 6.64
CA GLY A 80 7.26 2.81 5.43
C GLY A 80 8.74 2.59 5.66
N GLN A 81 9.19 2.54 6.91
CA GLN A 81 10.61 2.43 7.23
C GLN A 81 11.04 0.97 7.39
N ALA A 82 12.26 0.67 6.95
CA ALA A 82 12.85 -0.64 7.15
C ALA A 82 13.20 -0.83 8.63
N GLU A 83 12.98 -2.03 9.15
CA GLU A 83 13.29 -2.37 10.53
C GLU A 83 14.72 -2.90 10.68
N GLY A 84 15.22 -2.82 11.91
CA GLY A 84 16.49 -3.40 12.30
C GLY A 84 17.69 -2.66 11.72
N PRO A 85 18.73 -3.40 11.30
CA PRO A 85 19.94 -2.75 10.78
C PRO A 85 19.78 -2.21 9.37
N ASP A 86 18.69 -2.56 8.68
CA ASP A 86 18.43 -2.10 7.33
C ASP A 86 18.05 -0.63 7.33
N GLU A 87 18.51 0.10 6.34
CA GLU A 87 18.24 1.54 6.23
C GLU A 87 17.50 1.83 4.94
N GLY A 88 16.43 2.58 5.05
CA GLY A 88 15.63 3.01 3.91
C GLY A 88 14.17 3.11 4.26
N CYS A 89 13.42 3.72 3.37
CA CYS A 89 11.98 3.85 3.53
C CYS A 89 11.31 3.88 2.18
N THR A 90 10.04 3.45 2.16
CA THR A 90 9.17 3.65 1.03
C THR A 90 8.10 4.67 1.41
N GLN A 91 7.54 5.35 0.41
CA GLN A 91 6.54 6.37 0.66
C GLN A 91 5.23 5.73 1.10
N THR A 92 4.62 6.29 2.14
CA THR A 92 3.29 5.89 2.59
C THR A 92 2.22 6.69 1.84
N VAL A 93 1.06 6.08 1.72
CA VAL A 93 -0.13 6.73 1.19
C VAL A 93 -1.18 6.67 2.28
N ALA A 94 -1.80 7.80 2.61
CA ALA A 94 -2.82 7.82 3.65
C ALA A 94 -4.01 6.96 3.23
N ALA A 95 -4.43 6.07 4.12
CA ALA A 95 -5.53 5.13 3.87
C ALA A 95 -6.44 5.09 5.09
N LYS A 96 -7.72 4.85 4.85
CA LYS A 96 -8.68 4.69 5.94
C LYS A 96 -9.83 3.80 5.51
N LEU A 97 -10.56 3.29 6.50
CA LEU A 97 -11.81 2.58 6.28
C LEU A 97 -12.99 3.50 6.58
N ALA A 98 -13.98 3.47 5.70
CA ALA A 98 -15.28 4.08 5.94
C ALA A 98 -16.29 2.91 5.87
N GLY A 99 -16.64 2.38 7.06
CA GLY A 99 -17.34 1.11 7.11
C GLY A 99 -16.45 -0.01 6.57
N ASP A 100 -16.86 -0.64 5.49
CA ASP A 100 -16.06 -1.68 4.80
C ASP A 100 -15.35 -1.15 3.56
N ARG A 101 -15.40 0.16 3.30
CA ARG A 101 -14.81 0.76 2.11
C ARG A 101 -13.40 1.24 2.39
N ILE A 102 -12.48 0.95 1.46
CA ILE A 102 -11.10 1.39 1.55
C ILE A 102 -10.97 2.70 0.79
N LEU A 103 -10.50 3.74 1.46
CA LEU A 103 -10.28 5.05 0.87
C LEU A 103 -8.79 5.39 0.92
N LEU A 104 -8.28 5.91 -0.18
CA LEU A 104 -6.92 6.42 -0.28
C LEU A 104 -6.94 7.92 -0.55
N SER A 105 -6.00 8.64 0.08
CA SER A 105 -5.83 10.08 -0.17
C SER A 105 -4.79 10.28 -1.27
N LEU A 106 -5.23 10.72 -2.41
CA LEU A 106 -4.39 10.87 -3.61
C LEU A 106 -4.57 12.25 -4.23
N PRO A 107 -3.58 12.70 -5.05
CA PRO A 107 -3.73 13.95 -5.77
C PRO A 107 -5.03 13.97 -6.59
N THR A 108 -5.66 15.13 -6.69
CA THR A 108 -6.95 15.27 -7.35
C THR A 108 -6.95 14.73 -8.79
N ILE A 109 -5.85 14.90 -9.51
CA ILE A 109 -5.75 14.40 -10.88
C ILE A 109 -5.83 12.87 -10.95
N GLU A 110 -5.24 12.18 -10.00
CA GLU A 110 -5.33 10.71 -9.93
C GLU A 110 -6.72 10.26 -9.49
N ALA A 111 -7.32 10.97 -8.53
CA ALA A 111 -8.68 10.68 -8.09
C ALA A 111 -9.68 10.81 -9.22
N ALA A 112 -9.52 11.82 -10.08
CA ALA A 112 -10.40 12.03 -11.21
C ALA A 112 -10.26 10.94 -12.28
N ALA A 113 -9.10 10.28 -12.36
CA ALA A 113 -8.85 9.21 -13.31
C ALA A 113 -9.57 7.89 -12.95
N GLY A 114 -10.00 7.74 -11.70
CA GLY A 114 -10.71 6.54 -11.24
C GLY A 114 -9.79 5.33 -11.12
N LEU A 115 -9.13 5.21 -9.99
CA LEU A 115 -8.20 4.10 -9.74
C LEU A 115 -8.94 2.81 -9.42
N GLN A 116 -8.38 1.69 -9.84
CA GLN A 116 -8.96 0.36 -9.63
C GLN A 116 -7.88 -0.63 -9.19
N TRP A 117 -8.32 -1.74 -8.58
CA TRP A 117 -7.41 -2.84 -8.30
C TRP A 117 -6.77 -3.31 -9.60
N GLU A 118 -5.48 -3.62 -9.51
CA GLU A 118 -4.78 -4.28 -10.60
C GLU A 118 -5.36 -5.69 -10.78
N ALA A 119 -5.52 -6.12 -12.03
CA ALA A 119 -6.01 -7.46 -12.33
C ALA A 119 -5.05 -8.52 -11.76
N ALA A 120 -5.63 -9.58 -11.20
CA ALA A 120 -4.86 -10.67 -10.62
C ALA A 120 -4.18 -11.52 -11.72
#